data_7edba235668898a0d00c2f55241ec0a7
#
_entry.id   7edba235668898a0d00c2f55241ec0a7
#
_cell.length_a   1.000
_cell.length_b   1.000
_cell.length_c   1.000
_cell.angle_alpha   90.00
_cell.angle_beta   90.00
_cell.angle_gamma   90.00
#
_symmetry.space_group_name_H-M   'P 1'
#
loop_
_entity.id
_entity.type
_entity.pdbx_description
1 polymer ?
#
loop_
_entity_poly.entity_id
_entity_poly.type
_entity_poly.pdbx_seq_one_letter_code
_entity_poly.pdbx_strand_id
1 'polypeptide(L)'
;DTHYEDPSITVDIYWGGRIYDTNYVYAVIKIANASQLRTAFAFNYSSPGDGKRVADMAKKMNGVFAINGDYYSHSWHTNGYMVRQGKVYRNRPNKTWDLLMVDQYGNFHGMVEPNKEKVEAFLAQAEAEGLQVVNSWNFGPIIIQDGERTREDFNTLKQNLNTDYIGTYKDAQRIAFCQLDELTYLCVTSEGPEDKDSEGLTMNEFYDCLREVESKLDGYKIQTAFNLDGGSSCTFAFNNQKINAPTNPKKRSVPDCIYFASAWKAEE
;
A
#
# COMPACT_ATOMS: atom_id res chain seq x y z
N ASP A 1 -0.06 10.23 -19.39
CA ASP A 1 -0.91 11.06 -18.54
C ASP A 1 -0.37 11.05 -17.13
N THR A 2 -0.33 12.20 -16.49
CA THR A 2 0.15 12.37 -15.09
C THR A 2 -0.95 12.91 -14.18
N HIS A 3 -2.13 13.15 -14.72
CA HIS A 3 -3.25 13.77 -14.01
C HIS A 3 -4.58 13.16 -14.44
N TYR A 4 -5.46 12.97 -13.47
CA TYR A 4 -6.89 12.68 -13.66
C TYR A 4 -7.70 13.47 -12.65
N GLU A 5 -8.78 14.07 -13.09
CA GLU A 5 -9.71 14.80 -12.23
C GLU A 5 -11.16 14.62 -12.69
N ASP A 6 -12.03 14.37 -11.73
CA ASP A 6 -13.47 14.53 -11.82
C ASP A 6 -14.02 15.07 -10.49
N PRO A 7 -15.32 15.41 -10.38
CA PRO A 7 -15.88 15.98 -9.14
C PRO A 7 -15.69 15.14 -7.86
N SER A 8 -15.30 13.87 -8.00
CA SER A 8 -15.17 12.93 -6.87
C SER A 8 -13.76 12.48 -6.56
N ILE A 9 -12.81 12.64 -7.48
CA ILE A 9 -11.44 12.17 -7.32
C ILE A 9 -10.45 12.99 -8.12
N THR A 10 -9.30 13.28 -7.51
CA THR A 10 -8.12 13.80 -8.21
C THR A 10 -6.96 12.83 -8.00
N VAL A 11 -6.21 12.55 -9.05
CA VAL A 11 -4.97 11.77 -9.01
C VAL A 11 -3.88 12.55 -9.73
N ASP A 12 -2.82 12.91 -9.01
CA ASP A 12 -1.64 13.58 -9.53
C ASP A 12 -0.41 12.68 -9.41
N ILE A 13 0.29 12.43 -10.51
CA ILE A 13 1.46 11.56 -10.57
C ILE A 13 2.70 12.39 -10.87
N TYR A 14 3.73 12.21 -10.06
CA TYR A 14 4.98 12.94 -10.09
C TYR A 14 6.16 12.02 -10.39
N TRP A 15 6.88 12.32 -11.46
CA TRP A 15 8.01 11.56 -11.98
C TRP A 15 9.34 12.28 -11.73
N GLY A 16 10.45 11.55 -11.93
CA GLY A 16 11.79 12.13 -11.98
C GLY A 16 12.42 12.36 -10.61
N GLY A 17 11.85 11.80 -9.55
CA GLY A 17 12.53 11.75 -8.25
C GLY A 17 13.70 10.76 -8.29
N ARG A 18 14.84 11.10 -7.65
CA ARG A 18 16.01 10.24 -7.53
C ARG A 18 16.71 10.45 -6.19
N ILE A 19 16.99 9.38 -5.49
CA ILE A 19 17.72 9.33 -4.22
C ILE A 19 18.52 8.03 -4.13
N TYR A 20 19.71 8.02 -3.55
CA TYR A 20 20.58 6.83 -3.40
C TYR A 20 20.69 6.03 -4.71
N ASP A 21 20.99 6.72 -5.80
CA ASP A 21 21.08 6.14 -7.15
C ASP A 21 19.85 5.30 -7.58
N THR A 22 18.70 5.63 -7.04
CA THR A 22 17.44 4.96 -7.31
C THR A 22 16.35 5.96 -7.68
N ASN A 23 15.68 5.71 -8.81
CA ASN A 23 14.54 6.51 -9.24
C ASN A 23 13.30 6.14 -8.43
N TYR A 24 12.41 7.10 -8.24
CA TYR A 24 11.11 6.89 -7.64
C TYR A 24 10.01 7.71 -8.32
N VAL A 25 8.78 7.27 -8.14
CA VAL A 25 7.56 7.95 -8.57
C VAL A 25 6.58 7.98 -7.41
N TYR A 26 5.80 9.04 -7.31
CA TYR A 26 4.74 9.12 -6.32
C TYR A 26 3.45 9.66 -6.91
N ALA A 27 2.34 9.32 -6.25
CA ALA A 27 1.00 9.76 -6.62
C ALA A 27 0.30 10.33 -5.39
N VAL A 28 -0.32 11.51 -5.54
CA VAL A 28 -1.23 12.11 -4.56
C VAL A 28 -2.66 11.86 -5.03
N ILE A 29 -3.48 11.27 -4.18
CA ILE A 29 -4.86 10.91 -4.46
C ILE A 29 -5.78 11.61 -3.46
N LYS A 30 -6.74 12.37 -3.95
CA LYS A 30 -7.80 12.97 -3.15
C LYS A 30 -9.14 12.40 -3.58
N ILE A 31 -9.95 11.93 -2.64
CA ILE A 31 -11.27 11.38 -2.89
C ILE A 31 -12.32 12.14 -2.10
N ALA A 32 -13.54 12.20 -2.62
CA ALA A 32 -14.66 12.88 -1.96
C ALA A 32 -15.33 12.00 -0.89
N ASN A 33 -15.17 10.68 -0.97
CA ASN A 33 -15.79 9.73 -0.05
C ASN A 33 -14.90 8.52 0.20
N ALA A 34 -14.80 8.08 1.44
CA ALA A 34 -13.98 6.93 1.84
C ALA A 34 -14.32 5.63 1.08
N SER A 35 -15.55 5.46 0.62
CA SER A 35 -15.98 4.30 -0.17
C SER A 35 -15.31 4.19 -1.54
N GLN A 36 -14.58 5.22 -1.98
CA GLN A 36 -13.80 5.21 -3.22
C GLN A 36 -12.44 4.52 -3.06
N LEU A 37 -11.94 4.36 -1.82
CA LEU A 37 -10.80 3.53 -1.48
C LEU A 37 -11.26 2.09 -1.29
N ARG A 38 -10.90 1.23 -2.23
CA ARG A 38 -11.42 -0.14 -2.31
C ARG A 38 -10.31 -1.18 -2.53
N THR A 39 -10.72 -2.44 -2.45
CA THR A 39 -9.84 -3.59 -2.71
C THR A 39 -10.49 -4.57 -3.67
N ALA A 40 -9.68 -5.30 -4.41
CA ALA A 40 -10.14 -6.38 -5.27
C ALA A 40 -9.22 -7.59 -5.17
N PHE A 41 -9.82 -8.78 -5.04
CA PHE A 41 -9.10 -10.04 -5.16
C PHE A 41 -8.92 -10.44 -6.63
N ALA A 42 -7.78 -11.07 -6.93
CA ALA A 42 -7.54 -11.69 -8.22
C ALA A 42 -8.44 -12.88 -8.48
N PHE A 43 -8.89 -13.55 -7.41
CA PHE A 43 -9.68 -14.77 -7.41
C PHE A 43 -10.70 -14.78 -6.26
N ASN A 44 -11.56 -15.81 -6.21
CA ASN A 44 -12.40 -16.02 -5.04
C ASN A 44 -11.53 -16.47 -3.86
N TYR A 45 -11.58 -15.76 -2.75
CA TYR A 45 -10.77 -16.05 -1.55
C TYR A 45 -10.97 -17.50 -1.04
N SER A 46 -12.19 -18.04 -1.13
CA SER A 46 -12.52 -19.40 -0.70
C SER A 46 -12.00 -20.49 -1.67
N SER A 47 -11.62 -20.10 -2.88
CA SER A 47 -11.08 -20.98 -3.92
C SER A 47 -9.93 -20.26 -4.62
N PRO A 48 -8.77 -20.21 -3.96
CA PRO A 48 -7.62 -19.50 -4.48
C PRO A 48 -7.18 -20.04 -5.83
N GLY A 49 -6.88 -19.14 -6.73
CA GLY A 49 -6.36 -19.41 -8.07
C GLY A 49 -5.13 -18.61 -8.36
N ASP A 50 -4.80 -18.50 -9.64
CA ASP A 50 -3.68 -17.68 -10.11
C ASP A 50 -3.95 -16.19 -9.82
N GLY A 51 -2.90 -15.48 -9.40
CA GLY A 51 -2.94 -14.03 -9.26
C GLY A 51 -3.24 -13.34 -10.60
N LYS A 52 -3.51 -12.03 -10.52
CA LYS A 52 -3.72 -11.16 -11.67
C LYS A 52 -2.83 -9.93 -11.60
N ARG A 53 -2.62 -9.29 -12.73
CA ARG A 53 -1.94 -8.00 -12.75
C ARG A 53 -2.83 -6.95 -12.10
N VAL A 54 -2.22 -6.02 -11.36
CA VAL A 54 -2.95 -4.90 -10.71
C VAL A 54 -3.75 -4.11 -11.74
N ALA A 55 -3.15 -3.80 -12.91
CA ALA A 55 -3.84 -3.05 -13.97
C ALA A 55 -5.10 -3.76 -14.50
N ASP A 56 -5.07 -5.10 -14.59
CA ASP A 56 -6.24 -5.87 -15.05
C ASP A 56 -7.35 -5.89 -13.99
N MET A 57 -6.98 -5.97 -12.71
CA MET A 57 -7.93 -5.87 -11.60
C MET A 57 -8.55 -4.47 -11.54
N ALA A 58 -7.72 -3.42 -11.60
CA ALA A 58 -8.18 -2.04 -11.64
C ALA A 58 -9.14 -1.78 -12.80
N LYS A 59 -8.79 -2.24 -14.01
CA LYS A 59 -9.66 -2.13 -15.19
C LYS A 59 -11.02 -2.78 -14.97
N LYS A 60 -11.04 -3.99 -14.42
CA LYS A 60 -12.29 -4.71 -14.13
C LYS A 60 -13.17 -3.98 -13.12
N MET A 61 -12.56 -3.24 -12.20
CA MET A 61 -13.25 -2.54 -11.11
C MET A 61 -13.47 -1.05 -11.42
N ASN A 62 -13.18 -0.58 -12.63
CA ASN A 62 -13.21 0.83 -13.01
C ASN A 62 -12.36 1.72 -12.10
N GLY A 63 -11.22 1.20 -11.64
CA GLY A 63 -10.28 1.94 -10.81
C GLY A 63 -9.51 2.97 -11.63
N VAL A 64 -9.41 4.19 -11.14
CA VAL A 64 -8.62 5.27 -11.74
C VAL A 64 -7.13 5.05 -11.47
N PHE A 65 -6.81 4.75 -10.21
CA PHE A 65 -5.46 4.45 -9.75
C PHE A 65 -5.47 3.20 -8.86
N ALA A 66 -4.44 2.37 -8.96
CA ALA A 66 -4.32 1.18 -8.13
C ALA A 66 -2.86 0.81 -7.84
N ILE A 67 -2.67 0.13 -6.72
CA ILE A 67 -1.40 -0.45 -6.28
C ILE A 67 -1.59 -1.91 -5.88
N ASN A 68 -0.50 -2.67 -5.77
CA ASN A 68 -0.56 -4.02 -5.18
C ASN A 68 -1.00 -3.98 -3.71
N GLY A 69 -1.52 -5.08 -3.22
CA GLY A 69 -2.02 -5.23 -1.86
C GLY A 69 -1.04 -5.93 -0.92
N ASP A 70 -1.55 -6.95 -0.19
CA ASP A 70 -0.81 -7.71 0.81
C ASP A 70 0.42 -8.44 0.26
N TYR A 71 1.40 -8.69 1.16
CA TYR A 71 2.52 -9.57 0.86
C TYR A 71 2.03 -10.95 0.40
N TYR A 72 2.62 -11.43 -0.69
CA TYR A 72 2.29 -12.69 -1.32
C TYR A 72 3.34 -13.76 -1.01
N SER A 73 2.92 -14.80 -0.30
CA SER A 73 3.72 -16.00 -0.04
C SER A 73 2.82 -17.23 -0.03
N HIS A 74 3.44 -18.42 0.07
CA HIS A 74 2.72 -19.69 0.22
C HIS A 74 1.78 -19.70 1.45
N SER A 75 2.05 -18.87 2.46
CA SER A 75 1.24 -18.71 3.66
C SER A 75 0.23 -17.55 3.59
N TRP A 76 0.03 -16.94 2.41
CA TRP A 76 -0.86 -15.80 2.24
C TRP A 76 -2.27 -16.03 2.81
N HIS A 77 -2.79 -17.26 2.73
CA HIS A 77 -4.13 -17.58 3.24
C HIS A 77 -4.21 -17.80 4.75
N THR A 78 -3.08 -17.91 5.45
CA THR A 78 -3.05 -18.41 6.82
C THR A 78 -2.60 -17.38 7.85
N ASN A 79 -1.87 -16.36 7.46
CA ASN A 79 -1.25 -15.40 8.38
C ASN A 79 -1.84 -13.99 8.24
N GLY A 80 -1.84 -13.28 9.37
CA GLY A 80 -2.23 -11.90 9.48
C GLY A 80 -3.71 -11.69 9.80
N TYR A 81 -4.09 -10.43 9.95
CA TYR A 81 -5.46 -9.97 10.12
C TYR A 81 -5.91 -9.30 8.82
N MET A 82 -6.88 -9.89 8.14
CA MET A 82 -7.34 -9.40 6.84
C MET A 82 -8.82 -9.05 6.86
N VAL A 83 -9.09 -7.79 6.62
CA VAL A 83 -10.42 -7.26 6.34
C VAL A 83 -10.43 -6.68 4.93
N ARG A 84 -11.47 -6.96 4.17
CA ARG A 84 -11.72 -6.36 2.85
C ARG A 84 -13.17 -5.93 2.76
N GLN A 85 -13.40 -4.65 2.60
CA GLN A 85 -14.73 -4.03 2.49
C GLN A 85 -15.68 -4.46 3.64
N GLY A 86 -15.19 -4.41 4.89
CA GLY A 86 -15.92 -4.74 6.11
C GLY A 86 -16.05 -6.22 6.43
N LYS A 87 -15.56 -7.12 5.56
CA LYS A 87 -15.58 -8.55 5.80
C LYS A 87 -14.24 -9.06 6.29
N VAL A 88 -14.22 -9.76 7.43
CA VAL A 88 -13.03 -10.43 7.96
C VAL A 88 -12.79 -11.73 7.20
N TYR A 89 -11.62 -11.86 6.61
CA TYR A 89 -11.17 -13.06 5.89
C TYR A 89 -10.15 -13.88 6.67
N ARG A 90 -9.31 -13.21 7.47
CA ARG A 90 -8.32 -13.85 8.36
C ARG A 90 -8.31 -13.14 9.70
N ASN A 91 -8.16 -13.89 10.77
CA ASN A 91 -7.98 -13.38 12.13
C ASN A 91 -6.86 -14.13 12.83
N ARG A 92 -5.64 -13.96 12.34
CA ARG A 92 -4.40 -14.55 12.88
C ARG A 92 -3.28 -13.51 12.90
N PRO A 93 -3.42 -12.45 13.71
CA PRO A 93 -2.40 -11.42 13.81
C PRO A 93 -1.03 -12.03 14.12
N ASN A 94 0.00 -11.52 13.47
CA ASN A 94 1.35 -12.02 13.59
C ASN A 94 2.28 -10.86 13.98
N LYS A 95 2.93 -10.99 15.14
CA LYS A 95 3.80 -9.94 15.69
C LYS A 95 5.04 -9.60 14.84
N THR A 96 5.37 -10.43 13.84
CA THR A 96 6.46 -10.14 12.91
C THR A 96 6.05 -9.25 11.74
N TRP A 97 4.75 -9.00 11.59
CA TRP A 97 4.18 -8.17 10.54
C TRP A 97 3.38 -7.05 11.16
N ASP A 98 3.77 -5.83 10.88
CA ASP A 98 2.93 -4.71 11.26
C ASP A 98 1.58 -4.77 10.50
N LEU A 99 0.59 -4.14 11.06
CA LEU A 99 -0.78 -4.14 10.57
C LEU A 99 -1.24 -2.72 10.32
N LEU A 100 -1.74 -2.46 9.13
CA LEU A 100 -2.51 -1.26 8.81
C LEU A 100 -3.99 -1.62 8.78
N MET A 101 -4.81 -0.90 9.50
CA MET A 101 -6.27 -0.93 9.44
C MET A 101 -6.80 0.41 8.92
N VAL A 102 -7.87 0.37 8.15
CA VAL A 102 -8.54 1.57 7.62
C VAL A 102 -10.00 1.51 8.01
N ASP A 103 -10.50 2.57 8.62
CA ASP A 103 -11.88 2.69 9.08
C ASP A 103 -12.85 3.13 7.96
N GLN A 104 -14.14 3.19 8.26
CA GLN A 104 -15.19 3.58 7.31
C GLN A 104 -15.08 5.04 6.84
N TYR A 105 -14.29 5.87 7.50
CA TYR A 105 -14.02 7.26 7.11
C TYR A 105 -12.75 7.40 6.28
N GLY A 106 -12.01 6.28 6.08
CA GLY A 106 -10.77 6.26 5.32
C GLY A 106 -9.52 6.59 6.13
N ASN A 107 -9.62 6.67 7.47
CA ASN A 107 -8.47 6.95 8.33
C ASN A 107 -7.64 5.71 8.61
N PHE A 108 -6.33 5.92 8.68
CA PHE A 108 -5.35 4.87 8.91
C PHE A 108 -5.08 4.66 10.39
N HIS A 109 -5.11 3.41 10.82
CA HIS A 109 -4.77 2.95 12.16
C HIS A 109 -3.66 1.91 12.07
N GLY A 110 -2.43 2.33 12.36
CA GLY A 110 -1.27 1.46 12.35
C GLY A 110 -1.10 0.71 13.68
N MET A 111 -0.72 -0.56 13.61
CA MET A 111 -0.37 -1.36 14.78
C MET A 111 0.98 -2.03 14.58
N VAL A 112 1.97 -1.58 15.33
CA VAL A 112 3.30 -2.18 15.37
C VAL A 112 3.26 -3.46 16.20
N GLU A 113 3.86 -4.55 15.65
CA GLU A 113 3.92 -5.85 16.32
C GLU A 113 2.55 -6.32 16.83
N PRO A 114 1.55 -6.49 15.94
CA PRO A 114 0.22 -6.88 16.34
C PRO A 114 0.22 -8.29 16.93
N ASN A 115 -0.63 -8.49 17.92
CA ASN A 115 -1.02 -9.80 18.38
C ASN A 115 -2.54 -9.85 18.53
N LYS A 116 -3.08 -11.01 18.86
CA LYS A 116 -4.53 -11.20 18.97
C LYS A 116 -5.15 -10.25 20.00
N GLU A 117 -4.52 -10.13 21.17
CA GLU A 117 -5.01 -9.29 22.28
C GLU A 117 -5.05 -7.79 21.89
N LYS A 118 -3.98 -7.30 21.26
CA LYS A 118 -3.91 -5.91 20.79
C LYS A 118 -4.97 -5.61 19.74
N VAL A 119 -5.18 -6.52 18.78
CA VAL A 119 -6.19 -6.35 17.73
C VAL A 119 -7.60 -6.38 18.32
N GLU A 120 -7.90 -7.33 19.21
CA GLU A 120 -9.20 -7.42 19.89
C GLU A 120 -9.48 -6.18 20.75
N ALA A 121 -8.48 -5.67 21.49
CA ALA A 121 -8.61 -4.46 22.28
C ALA A 121 -8.88 -3.23 21.39
N PHE A 122 -8.16 -3.08 20.28
CA PHE A 122 -8.38 -2.01 19.32
C PHE A 122 -9.80 -2.08 18.73
N LEU A 123 -10.25 -3.27 18.31
CA LEU A 123 -11.56 -3.44 17.70
C LEU A 123 -12.69 -3.13 18.70
N ALA A 124 -12.55 -3.53 19.97
CA ALA A 124 -13.52 -3.21 21.01
C ALA A 124 -13.60 -1.70 21.29
N GLN A 125 -12.45 -1.02 21.32
CA GLN A 125 -12.42 0.45 21.45
C GLN A 125 -13.04 1.12 20.23
N ALA A 126 -12.67 0.70 19.02
CA ALA A 126 -13.21 1.23 17.77
C ALA A 126 -14.74 1.09 17.71
N GLU A 127 -15.28 -0.07 18.09
CA GLU A 127 -16.73 -0.30 18.17
C GLU A 127 -17.40 0.64 19.18
N ALA A 128 -16.81 0.84 20.36
CA ALA A 128 -17.32 1.76 21.37
C ALA A 128 -17.32 3.22 20.89
N GLU A 129 -16.41 3.59 20.00
CA GLU A 129 -16.32 4.92 19.37
C GLU A 129 -17.14 5.03 18.07
N GLY A 130 -17.85 3.97 17.68
CA GLY A 130 -18.63 3.93 16.44
C GLY A 130 -17.77 3.80 15.17
N LEU A 131 -16.53 3.35 15.31
CA LEU A 131 -15.63 3.09 14.18
C LEU A 131 -15.74 1.64 13.72
N GLN A 132 -15.66 1.42 12.42
CA GLN A 132 -15.63 0.11 11.79
C GLN A 132 -14.41 -0.02 10.88
N VAL A 133 -13.60 -1.04 11.10
CA VAL A 133 -12.50 -1.38 10.19
C VAL A 133 -13.10 -1.96 8.90
N VAL A 134 -12.82 -1.31 7.77
CA VAL A 134 -13.32 -1.73 6.46
C VAL A 134 -12.26 -2.41 5.61
N ASN A 135 -10.99 -2.08 5.80
CA ASN A 135 -9.86 -2.74 5.14
C ASN A 135 -8.68 -2.87 6.10
N SER A 136 -7.81 -3.86 5.86
CA SER A 136 -6.54 -3.99 6.59
C SER A 136 -5.49 -4.68 5.73
N TRP A 137 -4.23 -4.33 5.93
CA TRP A 137 -3.08 -4.94 5.26
C TRP A 137 -2.02 -5.31 6.27
N ASN A 138 -1.35 -6.42 5.99
CA ASN A 138 -0.26 -6.93 6.81
C ASN A 138 1.06 -6.79 6.05
N PHE A 139 2.15 -7.02 6.74
CA PHE A 139 3.51 -7.01 6.29
C PHE A 139 4.26 -5.80 6.86
N GLY A 140 4.11 -4.63 6.31
CA GLY A 140 4.85 -3.46 6.78
C GLY A 140 6.35 -3.53 6.46
N PRO A 141 7.15 -2.82 7.24
CA PRO A 141 6.79 -2.17 8.50
C PRO A 141 5.89 -0.93 8.30
N ILE A 142 5.27 -0.48 9.39
CA ILE A 142 4.82 0.90 9.49
C ILE A 142 6.09 1.74 9.58
N ILE A 143 6.29 2.62 8.61
CA ILE A 143 7.51 3.44 8.52
C ILE A 143 7.33 4.75 9.30
N ILE A 144 6.16 5.37 9.13
CA ILE A 144 5.78 6.62 9.79
C ILE A 144 4.42 6.41 10.44
N GLN A 145 4.24 6.90 11.66
CA GLN A 145 2.97 6.95 12.37
C GLN A 145 2.90 8.25 13.18
N ASP A 146 1.76 8.92 13.11
CA ASP A 146 1.55 10.23 13.73
C ASP A 146 2.62 11.26 13.32
N GLY A 147 3.09 11.18 12.08
CA GLY A 147 4.13 12.03 11.52
C GLY A 147 5.56 11.63 11.91
N GLU A 148 5.74 10.67 12.80
CA GLU A 148 7.02 10.29 13.37
C GLU A 148 7.51 8.93 12.87
N ARG A 149 8.85 8.78 12.82
CA ARG A 149 9.50 7.50 12.49
C ARG A 149 9.21 6.47 13.58
N THR A 150 8.77 5.28 13.20
CA THR A 150 8.36 4.25 14.16
C THR A 150 9.51 3.46 14.78
N ARG A 151 10.67 3.41 14.12
CA ARG A 151 11.88 2.65 14.58
C ARG A 151 13.14 3.40 14.19
N GLU A 152 14.17 3.33 15.03
CA GLU A 152 15.48 3.90 14.73
C GLU A 152 16.14 3.24 13.51
N ASP A 153 16.05 1.92 13.43
CA ASP A 153 16.66 1.12 12.36
C ASP A 153 15.71 0.05 11.84
N PHE A 154 15.17 0.28 10.65
CA PHE A 154 14.32 -0.68 9.95
C PHE A 154 15.11 -1.87 9.40
N ASN A 155 16.41 -1.71 9.13
CA ASN A 155 17.20 -2.75 8.48
C ASN A 155 17.47 -3.94 9.40
N THR A 156 17.24 -3.79 10.71
CA THR A 156 17.39 -4.88 11.70
C THR A 156 16.14 -5.75 11.83
N LEU A 157 15.02 -5.39 11.20
CA LEU A 157 13.78 -6.15 11.30
C LEU A 157 13.90 -7.55 10.71
N LYS A 158 13.55 -8.54 11.51
CA LYS A 158 13.49 -9.96 11.12
C LYS A 158 12.05 -10.34 10.83
N GLN A 159 11.58 -10.03 9.66
CA GLN A 159 10.27 -10.49 9.19
C GLN A 159 10.38 -11.91 8.61
N ASN A 160 10.71 -12.88 9.43
CA ASN A 160 11.01 -14.28 9.08
C ASN A 160 9.86 -14.93 8.29
N LEU A 161 9.91 -14.91 6.98
CA LEU A 161 8.80 -15.36 6.18
C LEU A 161 9.08 -16.48 5.21
N ASN A 162 10.23 -16.53 4.57
CA ASN A 162 10.62 -17.58 3.62
C ASN A 162 12.03 -17.32 3.06
N THR A 163 12.59 -18.30 2.37
CA THR A 163 13.88 -18.21 1.65
C THR A 163 13.89 -17.16 0.55
N ASP A 164 12.72 -16.75 0.02
CA ASP A 164 12.60 -15.79 -1.07
C ASP A 164 12.34 -14.36 -0.57
N TYR A 165 12.35 -14.16 0.74
CA TYR A 165 12.11 -12.86 1.34
C TYR A 165 13.31 -11.93 1.16
N ILE A 166 13.07 -10.79 0.53
CA ILE A 166 14.05 -9.70 0.45
C ILE A 166 13.94 -8.87 1.72
N GLY A 167 14.89 -9.03 2.64
CA GLY A 167 14.88 -8.32 3.92
C GLY A 167 14.87 -6.81 3.79
N THR A 168 14.55 -6.15 4.89
CA THR A 168 14.52 -4.68 4.99
C THR A 168 15.90 -4.04 4.77
N TYR A 169 16.98 -4.79 5.00
CA TYR A 169 18.38 -4.38 4.85
C TYR A 169 18.94 -4.51 3.42
N LYS A 170 18.19 -5.10 2.49
CA LYS A 170 18.62 -5.27 1.10
C LYS A 170 18.04 -4.20 0.21
N ASP A 171 18.81 -3.84 -0.80
CA ASP A 171 18.37 -2.98 -1.87
C ASP A 171 17.27 -3.69 -2.68
N ALA A 172 16.13 -3.05 -2.76
CA ALA A 172 14.98 -3.61 -3.45
C ALA A 172 14.05 -2.49 -3.92
N GLN A 173 13.17 -2.83 -4.85
CA GLN A 173 12.03 -2.00 -5.16
C GLN A 173 11.08 -1.96 -3.95
N ARG A 174 10.65 -0.77 -3.56
CA ARG A 174 9.78 -0.53 -2.40
C ARG A 174 8.50 0.17 -2.82
N ILE A 175 7.45 -0.01 -2.03
CA ILE A 175 6.19 0.68 -2.21
C ILE A 175 5.56 1.00 -0.85
N ALA A 176 5.10 2.24 -0.68
CA ALA A 176 4.38 2.67 0.51
C ALA A 176 3.00 3.20 0.15
N PHE A 177 2.05 2.92 1.04
CA PHE A 177 0.72 3.46 1.08
C PHE A 177 0.59 4.37 2.30
N CYS A 178 0.28 5.66 2.08
CA CYS A 178 0.35 6.69 3.11
C CYS A 178 -0.96 7.47 3.19
N GLN A 179 -1.26 7.97 4.39
CA GLN A 179 -2.26 9.01 4.62
C GLN A 179 -1.57 10.35 4.88
N LEU A 180 -2.02 11.39 4.18
CA LEU A 180 -1.56 12.77 4.36
C LEU A 180 -2.53 13.57 5.22
N ASP A 181 -3.82 13.44 4.95
CA ASP A 181 -4.92 14.17 5.57
C ASP A 181 -6.21 13.37 5.38
N GLU A 182 -7.33 13.87 5.87
CA GLU A 182 -8.65 13.29 5.62
C GLU A 182 -8.86 13.10 4.11
N LEU A 183 -9.20 11.86 3.71
CA LEU A 183 -9.46 11.46 2.31
C LEU A 183 -8.37 11.86 1.31
N THR A 184 -7.16 12.11 1.80
CA THR A 184 -5.99 12.47 1.00
C THR A 184 -4.86 11.49 1.25
N TYR A 185 -4.44 10.81 0.20
CA TYR A 185 -3.48 9.71 0.26
C TYR A 185 -2.27 9.97 -0.61
N LEU A 186 -1.16 9.32 -0.25
CA LEU A 186 0.07 9.31 -1.01
C LEU A 186 0.48 7.86 -1.25
N CYS A 187 0.83 7.54 -2.48
CA CYS A 187 1.53 6.31 -2.80
C CYS A 187 2.92 6.66 -3.31
N VAL A 188 3.95 5.96 -2.85
CA VAL A 188 5.34 6.13 -3.30
C VAL A 188 5.90 4.79 -3.71
N THR A 189 6.51 4.68 -4.87
CA THR A 189 7.26 3.47 -5.26
C THR A 189 8.64 3.85 -5.80
N SER A 190 9.67 3.14 -5.33
CA SER A 190 11.00 3.22 -5.91
C SER A 190 11.13 2.24 -7.06
N GLU A 191 12.13 2.43 -7.90
CA GLU A 191 12.68 1.39 -8.77
C GLU A 191 13.56 0.43 -7.96
N GLY A 192 14.10 -0.58 -8.59
CA GLY A 192 14.91 -1.57 -7.94
C GLY A 192 16.02 -2.13 -8.82
N PRO A 193 16.80 -3.11 -8.32
CA PRO A 193 17.97 -3.65 -9.01
C PRO A 193 17.70 -4.31 -10.38
N GLU A 194 16.43 -4.56 -10.69
CA GLU A 194 16.04 -5.06 -12.03
C GLU A 194 16.08 -3.97 -13.11
N ASP A 195 16.15 -2.70 -12.70
CA ASP A 195 16.28 -1.55 -13.58
C ASP A 195 17.74 -1.12 -13.68
N LYS A 196 18.25 -0.95 -14.89
CA LYS A 196 19.66 -0.65 -15.13
C LYS A 196 20.16 0.65 -14.51
N ASP A 197 19.25 1.57 -14.23
CA ASP A 197 19.54 2.91 -13.75
C ASP A 197 19.19 3.11 -12.27
N SER A 198 18.87 2.04 -11.54
CA SER A 198 18.47 2.10 -10.14
C SER A 198 19.04 0.94 -9.33
N GLU A 199 19.60 1.25 -8.16
CA GLU A 199 20.16 0.25 -7.25
C GLU A 199 19.10 -0.40 -6.35
N GLY A 200 17.98 0.26 -6.13
CA GLY A 200 16.98 -0.10 -5.14
C GLY A 200 17.25 0.58 -3.80
N LEU A 201 16.36 0.40 -2.84
CA LEU A 201 16.45 1.02 -1.52
C LEU A 201 16.38 -0.02 -0.42
N THR A 202 17.23 0.10 0.61
CA THR A 202 16.98 -0.48 1.92
C THR A 202 15.76 0.20 2.55
N MET A 203 15.23 -0.35 3.64
CA MET A 203 14.06 0.26 4.28
C MET A 203 14.38 1.60 4.97
N ASN A 204 15.61 1.77 5.47
CA ASN A 204 16.04 3.06 6.01
C ASN A 204 16.12 4.13 4.91
N GLU A 205 16.70 3.80 3.76
CA GLU A 205 16.76 4.71 2.60
C GLU A 205 15.37 4.99 2.03
N PHE A 206 14.46 4.03 2.11
CA PHE A 206 13.08 4.26 1.71
C PHE A 206 12.33 5.21 2.66
N TYR A 207 12.65 5.17 3.97
CA TYR A 207 12.19 6.22 4.88
C TYR A 207 12.69 7.60 4.46
N ASP A 208 13.98 7.73 4.09
CA ASP A 208 14.54 9.00 3.62
C ASP A 208 13.88 9.44 2.31
N CYS A 209 13.58 8.50 1.42
CA CYS A 209 12.81 8.77 0.20
C CYS A 209 11.41 9.33 0.51
N LEU A 210 10.71 8.78 1.51
CA LEU A 210 9.41 9.30 1.95
C LEU A 210 9.52 10.72 2.49
N ARG A 211 10.58 11.05 3.24
CA ARG A 211 10.82 12.40 3.75
C ARG A 211 11.20 13.39 2.63
N GLU A 212 11.94 12.93 1.63
CA GLU A 212 12.20 13.73 0.44
C GLU A 212 10.91 14.03 -0.34
N VAL A 213 10.05 13.02 -0.53
CA VAL A 213 8.72 13.21 -1.15
C VAL A 213 7.91 14.19 -0.32
N GLU A 214 7.84 14.01 1.00
CA GLU A 214 7.11 14.93 1.89
C GLU A 214 7.55 16.38 1.72
N SER A 215 8.85 16.63 1.53
CA SER A 215 9.36 17.98 1.32
C SER A 215 8.87 18.65 0.03
N LYS A 216 8.35 17.86 -0.91
CA LYS A 216 7.79 18.31 -2.20
C LYS A 216 6.27 18.43 -2.18
N LEU A 217 5.62 18.00 -1.10
CA LEU A 217 4.18 18.11 -0.94
C LEU A 217 3.83 19.48 -0.36
N ASP A 218 3.07 20.25 -1.12
CA ASP A 218 2.69 21.62 -0.73
C ASP A 218 1.74 21.59 0.47
N GLY A 219 2.30 21.86 1.66
CA GLY A 219 1.56 21.95 2.92
C GLY A 219 1.15 20.63 3.58
N TYR A 220 1.37 19.48 2.94
CA TYR A 220 1.05 18.19 3.52
C TYR A 220 2.21 17.59 4.32
N LYS A 221 1.85 16.79 5.33
CA LYS A 221 2.75 15.93 6.09
C LYS A 221 2.28 14.48 6.01
N ILE A 222 3.22 13.55 5.94
CA ILE A 222 2.88 12.13 5.99
C ILE A 222 2.49 11.78 7.44
N GLN A 223 1.21 11.52 7.68
CA GLN A 223 0.70 11.11 8.98
C GLN A 223 1.03 9.64 9.26
N THR A 224 0.74 8.78 8.30
CA THR A 224 1.02 7.35 8.39
C THR A 224 1.60 6.88 7.06
N ALA A 225 2.67 6.08 7.09
CA ALA A 225 3.23 5.40 5.93
C ALA A 225 3.42 3.91 6.23
N PHE A 226 2.79 3.08 5.42
CA PHE A 226 2.84 1.62 5.52
C PHE A 226 3.50 1.02 4.29
N ASN A 227 4.55 0.21 4.51
CA ASN A 227 5.18 -0.53 3.42
C ASN A 227 4.34 -1.74 3.02
N LEU A 228 4.12 -1.92 1.74
CA LEU A 228 3.44 -3.07 1.15
C LEU A 228 4.46 -4.05 0.53
N ASP A 229 3.95 -5.10 -0.14
CA ASP A 229 4.77 -6.08 -0.84
C ASP A 229 5.65 -5.40 -1.89
N GLY A 230 6.95 -5.63 -1.77
CA GLY A 230 7.99 -4.99 -2.55
C GLY A 230 8.47 -5.80 -3.75
N GLY A 231 9.66 -5.45 -4.24
CA GLY A 231 10.29 -6.13 -5.36
C GLY A 231 9.42 -6.10 -6.62
N SER A 232 9.34 -7.22 -7.32
CA SER A 232 8.57 -7.31 -8.57
C SER A 232 7.05 -7.12 -8.41
N SER A 233 6.53 -7.13 -7.18
CA SER A 233 5.11 -6.86 -6.89
C SER A 233 4.77 -5.36 -6.95
N CYS A 234 5.74 -4.47 -6.75
CA CYS A 234 5.52 -3.02 -6.80
C CYS A 234 4.85 -2.58 -8.09
N THR A 235 3.65 -2.09 -7.98
CA THR A 235 2.86 -1.69 -9.14
C THR A 235 2.10 -0.41 -8.87
N PHE A 236 2.28 0.58 -9.72
CA PHE A 236 1.35 1.68 -9.94
C PHE A 236 0.59 1.40 -11.23
N ALA A 237 -0.71 1.32 -11.14
CA ALA A 237 -1.60 1.24 -12.29
C ALA A 237 -2.45 2.50 -12.38
N PHE A 238 -2.41 3.15 -13.52
CA PHE A 238 -3.15 4.37 -13.80
C PHE A 238 -3.78 4.27 -15.19
N ASN A 239 -5.03 4.67 -15.32
CA ASN A 239 -5.77 4.55 -16.58
C ASN A 239 -5.64 3.14 -17.22
N ASN A 240 -5.78 2.11 -16.38
CA ASN A 240 -5.72 0.69 -16.77
C ASN A 240 -4.34 0.20 -17.28
N GLN A 241 -3.28 0.92 -17.02
CA GLN A 241 -1.93 0.55 -17.42
C GLN A 241 -0.96 0.59 -16.23
N LYS A 242 -0.01 -0.34 -16.17
CA LYS A 242 1.12 -0.22 -15.25
C LYS A 242 2.00 0.92 -15.75
N ILE A 243 2.31 1.85 -14.87
CA ILE A 243 3.07 3.07 -15.21
C ILE A 243 4.45 3.13 -14.56
N ASN A 244 4.72 2.39 -13.47
CA ASN A 244 6.03 2.38 -12.84
C ASN A 244 6.96 1.32 -13.45
N ALA A 245 8.26 1.54 -13.32
CA ALA A 245 9.29 0.55 -13.64
C ALA A 245 9.45 -0.51 -12.50
N PRO A 246 10.07 -1.68 -12.73
CA PRO A 246 10.46 -2.09 -14.06
C PRO A 246 9.24 -2.38 -14.91
N THR A 247 9.36 -2.05 -16.16
CA THR A 247 8.45 -2.56 -17.18
C THR A 247 8.76 -4.02 -17.45
N ASN A 248 8.91 -4.82 -16.36
CA ASN A 248 9.30 -6.21 -16.45
C ASN A 248 8.40 -6.94 -17.45
N PRO A 249 8.96 -7.54 -18.51
CA PRO A 249 8.19 -8.35 -19.45
C PRO A 249 7.54 -9.58 -18.78
N LYS A 250 8.06 -10.03 -17.63
CA LYS A 250 7.38 -10.99 -16.75
C LYS A 250 6.40 -10.24 -15.83
N LYS A 251 5.26 -9.91 -16.38
CA LYS A 251 4.16 -9.22 -15.71
C LYS A 251 3.79 -9.93 -14.42
N ARG A 252 4.21 -9.39 -13.28
CA ARG A 252 3.94 -9.97 -11.98
C ARG A 252 2.43 -10.02 -11.72
N SER A 253 1.94 -11.19 -11.38
CA SER A 253 0.59 -11.41 -10.87
C SER A 253 0.60 -11.38 -9.34
N VAL A 254 -0.38 -10.75 -8.72
CA VAL A 254 -0.55 -10.61 -7.28
C VAL A 254 -1.96 -11.06 -6.87
N PRO A 255 -2.18 -11.43 -5.59
CA PRO A 255 -3.46 -11.97 -5.14
C PRO A 255 -4.55 -10.91 -4.98
N ASP A 256 -4.19 -9.66 -4.70
CA ASP A 256 -5.13 -8.57 -4.52
C ASP A 256 -4.49 -7.21 -4.86
N CYS A 257 -5.34 -6.20 -4.94
CA CYS A 257 -4.91 -4.82 -5.12
C CYS A 257 -5.73 -3.86 -4.26
N ILE A 258 -5.15 -2.67 -4.04
CA ILE A 258 -5.81 -1.48 -3.52
C ILE A 258 -6.12 -0.61 -4.73
N TYR A 259 -7.33 -0.06 -4.83
CA TYR A 259 -7.66 0.85 -5.91
C TYR A 259 -8.55 2.00 -5.45
N PHE A 260 -8.46 3.10 -6.17
CA PHE A 260 -9.31 4.27 -6.03
C PHE A 260 -10.21 4.39 -7.25
N ALA A 261 -11.50 4.51 -7.03
CA ALA A 261 -12.50 4.62 -8.09
C ALA A 261 -13.18 5.99 -8.06
N SER A 262 -13.59 6.44 -9.24
CA SER A 262 -14.50 7.57 -9.33
C SER A 262 -15.88 7.20 -8.76
N ALA A 263 -16.49 8.14 -8.04
CA ALA A 263 -17.88 8.07 -7.61
C ALA A 263 -18.78 8.97 -8.49
N TRP A 264 -18.20 9.72 -9.42
CA TRP A 264 -18.93 10.59 -10.31
C TRP A 264 -19.67 9.80 -11.38
N LYS A 265 -20.91 10.19 -11.63
CA LYS A 265 -21.71 9.71 -12.76
C LYS A 265 -22.03 10.91 -13.62
N ALA A 266 -21.71 10.85 -14.92
CA ALA A 266 -22.17 11.86 -15.85
C ALA A 266 -23.71 11.90 -15.81
N GLU A 267 -24.27 13.10 -15.76
CA GLU A 267 -25.71 13.27 -16.00
C GLU A 267 -25.99 12.84 -17.43
N GLU A 268 -26.95 11.93 -17.63
CA GLU A 268 -27.40 11.48 -18.94
C GLU A 268 -28.21 12.58 -19.66
#